data_b797885b4551c4f8ec376515c8b92913
#
_entry.id   b797885b4551c4f8ec376515c8b92913
#
_cell.length_a   1.000
_cell.length_b   1.000
_cell.length_c   1.000
_cell.angle_alpha   90.00
_cell.angle_beta   90.00
_cell.angle_gamma   90.00
#
_symmetry.space_group_name_H-M   'P 1'
#
loop_
_entity.id
_entity.type
_entity.pdbx_description
1 polymer ?
#
loop_
_entity_poly.entity_id
_entity_poly.type
_entity_poly.pdbx_seq_one_letter_code
_entity_poly.pdbx_strand_id
1 'polypeptide(L)'
;MKIITLTIIFLFMKISFSYSEKYSFEKIVTLDEPWGSSFVNNNELIITEKAGKIKIVNIKNKEINEIKHNLNYFVHGQGGLLDIIHKNKKLWISYSENRGDWKTSTSIAKADLNKNFLNFKNIFQSNPPIESGYHFGSRLAIKGNYLFASAGERGMNMIAQDPTQHPGSIIRINLDGSIPKDNPRFEGKPKWLPEIYQIGVRNPQGLTFSEFDGKIYMSNHGARGGDWFGEAKKGENYGWKILGWGGTNYSGTKIGPKWKPGFTKAIQYWVPSIAASAITIYKGKEFEEWNGHALITSLKDKSLRKLIFSNTPEIQEEIIFKDEIGRIRDIQVHPIDGKIYFLAGDDLWLMEKSS
;
A
#
# COMPACT_ATOMS: atom_id res chain seq x y z
N MET A 1 73.34 36.17 -13.28
CA MET A 1 71.93 36.35 -12.96
C MET A 1 71.29 34.98 -12.73
N LYS A 2 71.11 34.51 -11.49
CA LYS A 2 70.53 33.20 -11.20
C LYS A 2 69.02 33.38 -10.92
N ILE A 3 68.18 32.81 -11.75
CA ILE A 3 66.72 32.84 -11.59
C ILE A 3 66.38 31.72 -10.57
N ILE A 4 65.81 32.10 -9.43
CA ILE A 4 65.30 31.14 -8.43
C ILE A 4 63.85 30.93 -8.76
N THR A 5 63.50 29.73 -9.21
CA THR A 5 62.13 29.30 -9.47
C THR A 5 61.51 28.84 -8.12
N LEU A 6 60.55 29.58 -7.61
CA LEU A 6 59.82 29.26 -6.40
C LEU A 6 58.62 28.32 -6.75
N THR A 7 58.74 27.04 -6.42
CA THR A 7 57.68 26.06 -6.62
C THR A 7 56.73 26.12 -5.40
N ILE A 8 55.49 26.65 -5.62
CA ILE A 8 54.43 26.67 -4.62
C ILE A 8 53.69 25.31 -4.70
N ILE A 9 53.86 24.50 -3.68
CA ILE A 9 53.12 23.24 -3.51
C ILE A 9 51.77 23.60 -2.83
N PHE A 10 50.67 23.51 -3.60
CA PHE A 10 49.32 23.54 -3.06
C PHE A 10 48.96 22.21 -2.42
N LEU A 11 48.95 22.15 -1.10
CA LEU A 11 48.45 21.03 -0.34
C LEU A 11 46.90 21.08 -0.34
N PHE A 12 46.27 20.32 -1.22
CA PHE A 12 44.81 20.11 -1.17
C PHE A 12 44.48 19.22 0.02
N MET A 13 44.07 19.83 1.12
CA MET A 13 43.43 19.13 2.24
C MET A 13 42.07 18.64 1.76
N LYS A 14 41.93 17.34 1.46
CA LYS A 14 40.61 16.70 1.28
C LYS A 14 39.92 16.69 2.64
N ILE A 15 39.02 17.63 2.87
CA ILE A 15 38.07 17.59 3.97
C ILE A 15 37.03 16.54 3.57
N SER A 16 37.19 15.32 4.07
CA SER A 16 36.18 14.29 3.99
C SER A 16 35.10 14.67 5.03
N PHE A 17 33.99 15.25 4.59
CA PHE A 17 32.79 15.30 5.41
C PHE A 17 32.27 13.87 5.48
N SER A 18 32.39 13.23 6.63
CA SER A 18 31.63 12.04 6.98
C SER A 18 30.19 12.49 7.15
N TYR A 19 29.36 12.29 6.16
CA TYR A 19 27.90 12.32 6.33
C TYR A 19 27.57 11.09 7.16
N SER A 20 27.22 11.27 8.42
CA SER A 20 26.57 10.23 9.22
C SER A 20 25.27 9.92 8.51
N GLU A 21 25.07 8.70 8.06
CA GLU A 21 23.79 8.26 7.51
C GLU A 21 22.73 8.46 8.59
N LYS A 22 21.68 9.18 8.29
CA LYS A 22 20.62 9.55 9.24
C LYS A 22 19.82 8.33 9.70
N TYR A 23 19.84 7.25 8.92
CA TYR A 23 19.10 6.02 9.13
C TYR A 23 19.98 4.81 8.88
N SER A 24 19.82 3.77 9.70
CA SER A 24 20.42 2.46 9.48
C SER A 24 19.38 1.48 8.95
N PHE A 25 19.85 0.54 8.10
CA PHE A 25 19.03 -0.50 7.52
C PHE A 25 19.61 -1.87 7.85
N GLU A 26 18.79 -2.76 8.39
CA GLU A 26 19.17 -4.14 8.65
C GLU A 26 18.27 -5.09 7.86
N LYS A 27 18.85 -6.01 7.09
CA LYS A 27 18.11 -7.12 6.52
C LYS A 27 17.85 -8.18 7.60
N ILE A 28 16.57 -8.44 7.86
CA ILE A 28 16.14 -9.40 8.87
C ILE A 28 16.14 -10.83 8.30
N VAL A 29 15.38 -11.06 7.23
CA VAL A 29 15.28 -12.37 6.55
C VAL A 29 15.00 -12.18 5.07
N THR A 30 15.31 -13.24 4.28
CA THR A 30 14.91 -13.35 2.87
C THR A 30 13.65 -14.22 2.74
N LEU A 31 12.74 -13.81 1.87
CA LEU A 31 11.43 -14.39 1.59
C LEU A 31 11.30 -14.69 0.09
N ASP A 32 10.08 -14.99 -0.39
CA ASP A 32 9.81 -15.26 -1.81
C ASP A 32 8.60 -14.42 -2.29
N GLU A 33 8.83 -13.35 -3.05
CA GLU A 33 7.82 -12.36 -3.49
C GLU A 33 6.86 -11.95 -2.35
N PRO A 34 7.35 -11.42 -1.19
CA PRO A 34 6.50 -11.02 -0.09
C PRO A 34 5.58 -9.86 -0.50
N TRP A 35 4.30 -9.92 -0.07
CA TRP A 35 3.32 -8.94 -0.55
C TRP A 35 2.72 -8.05 0.55
N GLY A 36 2.19 -8.60 1.60
CA GLY A 36 1.58 -7.89 2.72
C GLY A 36 2.01 -8.45 4.05
N SER A 37 1.97 -7.65 5.10
CA SER A 37 2.40 -8.04 6.44
C SER A 37 1.58 -7.37 7.53
N SER A 38 1.60 -7.96 8.73
CA SER A 38 1.00 -7.37 9.92
C SER A 38 1.67 -7.92 11.19
N PHE A 39 1.91 -7.08 12.18
CA PHE A 39 2.34 -7.56 13.49
C PHE A 39 1.24 -8.38 14.16
N VAL A 40 1.56 -9.61 14.59
CA VAL A 40 0.65 -10.46 15.38
C VAL A 40 0.93 -10.32 16.88
N ASN A 41 2.12 -9.91 17.23
CA ASN A 41 2.56 -9.47 18.55
C ASN A 41 3.84 -8.62 18.41
N ASN A 42 4.47 -8.26 19.53
CA ASN A 42 5.65 -7.36 19.53
C ASN A 42 6.91 -7.98 18.89
N ASN A 43 6.94 -9.28 18.62
CA ASN A 43 8.13 -9.95 18.11
C ASN A 43 7.88 -10.69 16.79
N GLU A 44 6.64 -10.77 16.34
CA GLU A 44 6.27 -11.60 15.20
C GLU A 44 5.45 -10.83 14.16
N LEU A 45 5.90 -10.90 12.92
CA LEU A 45 5.17 -10.47 11.72
C LEU A 45 4.57 -11.69 11.01
N ILE A 46 3.28 -11.64 10.67
CA ILE A 46 2.70 -12.52 9.67
C ILE A 46 2.87 -11.87 8.29
N ILE A 47 3.28 -12.67 7.31
CA ILE A 47 3.63 -12.20 5.97
C ILE A 47 2.99 -13.13 4.94
N THR A 48 2.41 -12.56 3.90
CA THR A 48 1.96 -13.31 2.71
C THR A 48 3.04 -13.26 1.63
N GLU A 49 3.29 -14.40 1.00
CA GLU A 49 4.03 -14.50 -0.26
C GLU A 49 3.05 -14.70 -1.39
N LYS A 50 3.22 -13.94 -2.47
CA LYS A 50 2.29 -13.93 -3.62
C LYS A 50 2.02 -15.32 -4.17
N ALA A 51 3.04 -16.18 -4.19
CA ALA A 51 2.96 -17.56 -4.67
C ALA A 51 2.05 -18.49 -3.84
N GLY A 52 1.55 -18.03 -2.68
CA GLY A 52 0.57 -18.79 -1.90
C GLY A 52 1.07 -19.28 -0.54
N LYS A 53 2.16 -18.75 -0.01
CA LYS A 53 2.63 -19.09 1.33
C LYS A 53 2.24 -18.01 2.33
N ILE A 54 1.99 -18.42 3.56
CA ILE A 54 1.82 -17.53 4.72
C ILE A 54 2.89 -17.91 5.74
N LYS A 55 3.68 -16.93 6.16
CA LYS A 55 4.79 -17.12 7.07
C LYS A 55 4.64 -16.24 8.31
N ILE A 56 5.09 -16.72 9.46
CA ILE A 56 5.36 -15.90 10.64
C ILE A 56 6.88 -15.78 10.77
N VAL A 57 7.34 -14.55 10.84
CA VAL A 57 8.76 -14.21 11.03
C VAL A 57 8.91 -13.62 12.42
N ASN A 58 9.77 -14.23 13.24
CA ASN A 58 10.22 -13.66 14.50
C ASN A 58 11.36 -12.67 14.21
N ILE A 59 11.11 -11.38 14.47
CA ILE A 59 12.05 -10.30 14.14
C ILE A 59 13.30 -10.26 15.03
N LYS A 60 13.32 -10.98 16.16
CA LYS A 60 14.47 -11.00 17.07
C LYS A 60 15.44 -12.13 16.76
N ASN A 61 14.94 -13.35 16.65
CA ASN A 61 15.78 -14.53 16.38
C ASN A 61 15.81 -14.93 14.90
N LYS A 62 15.07 -14.19 14.04
CA LYS A 62 14.99 -14.36 12.58
C LYS A 62 14.42 -15.72 12.13
N GLU A 63 13.71 -16.41 13.02
CA GLU A 63 13.08 -17.67 12.71
C GLU A 63 11.84 -17.47 11.83
N ILE A 64 11.70 -18.34 10.81
CA ILE A 64 10.59 -18.31 9.86
C ILE A 64 9.78 -19.59 10.02
N ASN A 65 8.47 -19.46 10.26
CA ASN A 65 7.54 -20.56 10.35
C ASN A 65 6.46 -20.41 9.28
N GLU A 66 6.34 -21.38 8.37
CA GLU A 66 5.29 -21.44 7.36
C GLU A 66 4.02 -22.04 7.94
N ILE A 67 2.87 -21.41 7.66
CA ILE A 67 1.56 -21.87 8.12
C ILE A 67 0.72 -22.31 6.92
N LYS A 68 0.19 -23.52 6.95
CA LYS A 68 -0.73 -24.04 5.93
C LYS A 68 -2.10 -23.37 6.03
N HIS A 69 -2.81 -23.29 4.90
CA HIS A 69 -4.14 -22.69 4.81
C HIS A 69 -5.00 -23.35 3.72
N ASN A 70 -6.31 -23.02 3.70
CA ASN A 70 -7.31 -23.59 2.79
C ASN A 70 -7.80 -22.63 1.69
N LEU A 71 -7.11 -21.51 1.43
CA LEU A 71 -7.55 -20.54 0.42
C LEU A 71 -7.51 -21.15 -1.00
N ASN A 72 -8.56 -20.91 -1.79
CA ASN A 72 -8.62 -21.23 -3.20
C ASN A 72 -8.14 -20.04 -4.04
N TYR A 73 -6.83 -19.84 -4.10
CA TYR A 73 -6.19 -18.72 -4.80
C TYR A 73 -5.70 -19.11 -6.19
N PHE A 74 -5.46 -18.11 -7.04
CA PHE A 74 -4.90 -18.28 -8.37
C PHE A 74 -3.76 -17.28 -8.61
N VAL A 75 -2.56 -17.81 -8.83
CA VAL A 75 -1.38 -16.99 -9.13
C VAL A 75 -1.34 -16.69 -10.62
N HIS A 76 -1.68 -15.46 -10.99
CA HIS A 76 -1.62 -14.99 -12.37
C HIS A 76 -1.30 -13.48 -12.41
N GLY A 77 -0.21 -13.11 -13.08
CA GLY A 77 0.23 -11.73 -13.18
C GLY A 77 0.49 -11.10 -11.80
N GLN A 78 -0.33 -10.12 -11.42
CA GLN A 78 -0.24 -9.44 -10.12
C GLN A 78 -1.03 -10.17 -9.01
N GLY A 79 -1.76 -11.24 -9.35
CA GLY A 79 -2.59 -11.99 -8.41
C GLY A 79 -1.83 -13.08 -7.66
N GLY A 80 -2.41 -13.53 -6.56
CA GLY A 80 -1.90 -14.52 -5.61
C GLY A 80 -2.46 -14.26 -4.22
N LEU A 81 -1.72 -14.56 -3.15
CA LEU A 81 -1.98 -14.00 -1.83
C LEU A 81 -1.49 -12.56 -1.80
N LEU A 82 -2.27 -11.67 -1.21
CA LEU A 82 -2.03 -10.23 -1.29
C LEU A 82 -1.91 -9.65 0.14
N ASP A 83 -2.78 -8.76 0.56
CA ASP A 83 -2.63 -8.12 1.86
C ASP A 83 -3.15 -8.98 3.02
N ILE A 84 -2.57 -8.80 4.20
CA ILE A 84 -3.00 -9.47 5.42
C ILE A 84 -2.96 -8.50 6.59
N ILE A 85 -4.00 -8.51 7.43
CA ILE A 85 -4.09 -7.67 8.61
C ILE A 85 -4.54 -8.48 9.82
N HIS A 86 -3.90 -8.24 10.95
CA HIS A 86 -4.20 -8.88 12.23
C HIS A 86 -4.88 -7.90 13.19
N LYS A 87 -5.93 -8.38 13.87
CA LYS A 87 -6.54 -7.68 15.02
C LYS A 87 -7.20 -8.69 15.95
N ASN A 88 -6.90 -8.60 17.24
CA ASN A 88 -7.57 -9.38 18.28
C ASN A 88 -7.59 -10.89 18.00
N LYS A 89 -6.43 -11.49 17.68
CA LYS A 89 -6.28 -12.92 17.33
C LYS A 89 -7.05 -13.36 16.08
N LYS A 90 -7.49 -12.42 15.24
CA LYS A 90 -8.14 -12.68 13.94
C LYS A 90 -7.31 -12.12 12.83
N LEU A 91 -7.41 -12.77 11.67
CA LEU A 91 -6.75 -12.39 10.44
C LEU A 91 -7.80 -12.10 9.37
N TRP A 92 -7.56 -11.07 8.60
CA TRP A 92 -8.24 -10.81 7.33
C TRP A 92 -7.19 -10.81 6.24
N ILE A 93 -7.45 -11.53 5.16
CA ILE A 93 -6.56 -11.64 4.01
C ILE A 93 -7.32 -11.26 2.75
N SER A 94 -6.67 -10.52 1.88
CA SER A 94 -7.13 -10.34 0.50
C SER A 94 -6.31 -11.23 -0.43
N TYR A 95 -6.93 -11.73 -1.48
CA TYR A 95 -6.28 -12.62 -2.44
C TYR A 95 -7.01 -12.63 -3.78
N SER A 96 -6.32 -13.07 -4.83
CA SER A 96 -6.96 -13.37 -6.11
C SER A 96 -7.61 -14.74 -6.04
N GLU A 97 -8.92 -14.77 -5.82
CA GLU A 97 -9.68 -16.02 -5.74
C GLU A 97 -9.84 -16.65 -7.12
N ASN A 98 -9.61 -17.96 -7.19
CA ASN A 98 -9.90 -18.75 -8.38
C ASN A 98 -11.42 -18.90 -8.54
N ARG A 99 -11.96 -18.38 -9.64
CA ARG A 99 -13.40 -18.41 -9.96
C ARG A 99 -13.73 -19.34 -11.14
N GLY A 100 -12.77 -20.19 -11.54
CA GLY A 100 -12.86 -21.05 -12.72
C GLY A 100 -12.64 -20.30 -14.03
N ASP A 101 -12.41 -21.05 -15.12
CA ASP A 101 -12.26 -20.51 -16.48
C ASP A 101 -11.29 -19.33 -16.59
N TRP A 102 -10.13 -19.41 -15.92
CA TRP A 102 -9.11 -18.35 -15.86
C TRP A 102 -9.59 -17.04 -15.25
N LYS A 103 -10.81 -16.97 -14.72
CA LYS A 103 -11.38 -15.80 -14.06
C LYS A 103 -10.97 -15.75 -12.60
N THR A 104 -10.74 -14.55 -12.14
CA THR A 104 -10.36 -14.26 -10.75
C THR A 104 -11.15 -13.08 -10.19
N SER A 105 -11.32 -13.07 -8.88
CA SER A 105 -11.85 -11.92 -8.12
C SER A 105 -10.87 -11.47 -7.07
N THR A 106 -10.86 -10.17 -6.74
CA THR A 106 -10.34 -9.72 -5.47
C THR A 106 -11.31 -10.16 -4.38
N SER A 107 -10.88 -11.06 -3.51
CA SER A 107 -11.71 -11.63 -2.46
C SER A 107 -11.06 -11.43 -1.10
N ILE A 108 -11.88 -11.43 -0.04
CA ILE A 108 -11.44 -11.26 1.33
C ILE A 108 -11.93 -12.45 2.14
N ALA A 109 -11.00 -13.06 2.88
CA ALA A 109 -11.31 -14.14 3.81
C ALA A 109 -10.84 -13.79 5.22
N LYS A 110 -11.46 -14.44 6.20
CA LYS A 110 -11.19 -14.26 7.63
C LYS A 110 -10.90 -15.60 8.29
N ALA A 111 -9.93 -15.61 9.22
CA ALA A 111 -9.61 -16.77 10.06
C ALA A 111 -9.31 -16.33 11.49
N ASP A 112 -9.38 -17.27 12.44
CA ASP A 112 -8.71 -17.12 13.71
C ASP A 112 -7.21 -17.41 13.55
N LEU A 113 -6.37 -16.65 14.22
CA LEU A 113 -4.92 -16.87 14.20
C LEU A 113 -4.59 -18.21 14.87
N ASN A 114 -4.10 -19.16 14.10
CA ASN A 114 -3.60 -20.44 14.53
C ASN A 114 -2.28 -20.74 13.81
N LYS A 115 -1.21 -21.02 14.55
CA LYS A 115 0.13 -21.24 13.96
C LYS A 115 0.28 -22.60 13.25
N ASN A 116 -0.65 -23.51 13.41
CA ASN A 116 -0.59 -24.82 12.75
C ASN A 116 -1.34 -24.81 11.41
N PHE A 117 -2.53 -24.19 11.37
CA PHE A 117 -3.37 -24.14 10.19
C PHE A 117 -4.34 -22.96 10.25
N LEU A 118 -4.44 -22.20 9.16
CA LEU A 118 -5.37 -21.08 9.01
C LEU A 118 -6.58 -21.52 8.20
N ASN A 119 -7.71 -21.68 8.88
CA ASN A 119 -8.98 -22.05 8.28
C ASN A 119 -9.76 -20.79 7.88
N PHE A 120 -9.48 -20.26 6.72
CA PHE A 120 -10.12 -19.06 6.18
C PHE A 120 -11.53 -19.34 5.68
N LYS A 121 -12.44 -18.39 5.95
CA LYS A 121 -13.80 -18.34 5.39
C LYS A 121 -13.94 -17.04 4.61
N ASN A 122 -14.42 -17.13 3.35
CA ASN A 122 -14.72 -15.94 2.57
C ASN A 122 -15.81 -15.10 3.24
N ILE A 123 -15.57 -13.79 3.29
CA ILE A 123 -16.51 -12.79 3.79
C ILE A 123 -16.86 -11.74 2.73
N PHE A 124 -16.11 -11.70 1.62
CA PHE A 124 -16.39 -10.82 0.48
C PHE A 124 -15.78 -11.41 -0.80
N GLN A 125 -16.50 -11.27 -1.90
CA GLN A 125 -16.06 -11.63 -3.26
C GLN A 125 -16.42 -10.51 -4.22
N SER A 126 -15.43 -9.93 -4.90
CA SER A 126 -15.66 -8.93 -5.94
C SER A 126 -16.35 -9.55 -7.16
N ASN A 127 -17.40 -8.90 -7.67
CA ASN A 127 -18.14 -9.30 -8.86
C ASN A 127 -18.14 -8.15 -9.88
N PRO A 128 -18.09 -8.48 -11.18
CA PRO A 128 -17.92 -9.82 -11.77
C PRO A 128 -16.49 -10.36 -11.57
N PRO A 129 -16.29 -11.69 -11.64
CA PRO A 129 -14.97 -12.27 -11.83
C PRO A 129 -14.47 -11.95 -13.24
N ILE A 130 -13.16 -11.66 -13.37
CA ILE A 130 -12.57 -11.18 -14.64
C ILE A 130 -11.35 -12.02 -14.99
N GLU A 131 -11.22 -12.40 -16.26
CA GLU A 131 -10.03 -13.00 -16.82
C GLU A 131 -8.97 -11.92 -17.04
N SER A 132 -8.19 -11.65 -16.00
CA SER A 132 -7.12 -10.65 -16.02
C SER A 132 -6.12 -10.89 -14.88
N GLY A 133 -4.83 -10.76 -15.18
CA GLY A 133 -3.76 -10.74 -14.20
C GLY A 133 -3.41 -9.35 -13.65
N TYR A 134 -4.20 -8.30 -13.95
CA TYR A 134 -3.88 -6.92 -13.60
C TYR A 134 -4.77 -6.35 -12.52
N HIS A 135 -4.23 -5.36 -11.78
CA HIS A 135 -4.93 -4.37 -10.97
C HIS A 135 -5.93 -4.98 -9.98
N PHE A 136 -5.45 -5.83 -9.07
CA PHE A 136 -6.31 -6.39 -8.02
C PHE A 136 -6.64 -5.38 -6.91
N GLY A 137 -5.84 -4.30 -6.74
CA GLY A 137 -5.91 -3.43 -5.57
C GLY A 137 -5.48 -4.18 -4.32
N SER A 138 -6.45 -4.66 -3.55
CA SER A 138 -6.35 -5.67 -2.48
C SER A 138 -5.83 -5.17 -1.12
N ARG A 139 -5.49 -3.89 -0.95
CA ARG A 139 -5.09 -3.38 0.36
C ARG A 139 -6.25 -3.33 1.33
N LEU A 140 -5.95 -3.62 2.59
CA LEU A 140 -6.88 -3.68 3.70
C LEU A 140 -6.58 -2.60 4.74
N ALA A 141 -7.64 -2.08 5.38
CA ALA A 141 -7.50 -1.21 6.55
C ALA A 141 -8.69 -1.43 7.50
N ILE A 142 -8.44 -1.40 8.81
CA ILE A 142 -9.50 -1.53 9.82
C ILE A 142 -9.71 -0.21 10.55
N LYS A 143 -10.96 0.28 10.55
CA LYS A 143 -11.43 1.41 11.36
C LYS A 143 -12.57 0.95 12.25
N GLY A 144 -12.32 0.87 13.57
CA GLY A 144 -13.33 0.36 14.52
C GLY A 144 -13.77 -1.06 14.19
N ASN A 145 -15.06 -1.23 13.85
CA ASN A 145 -15.65 -2.50 13.45
C ASN A 145 -15.79 -2.66 11.92
N TYR A 146 -15.23 -1.74 11.14
CA TYR A 146 -15.28 -1.78 9.69
C TYR A 146 -13.96 -2.23 9.09
N LEU A 147 -14.06 -3.07 8.08
CA LEU A 147 -12.98 -3.42 7.16
C LEU A 147 -13.17 -2.64 5.87
N PHE A 148 -12.16 -1.87 5.50
CA PHE A 148 -12.03 -1.24 4.19
C PHE A 148 -11.09 -2.07 3.34
N ALA A 149 -11.44 -2.24 2.06
CA ALA A 149 -10.60 -2.94 1.10
C ALA A 149 -10.62 -2.25 -0.25
N SER A 150 -9.52 -2.31 -0.98
CA SER A 150 -9.45 -1.80 -2.34
C SER A 150 -9.67 -2.91 -3.35
N ALA A 151 -10.55 -2.69 -4.33
CA ALA A 151 -10.74 -3.54 -5.51
C ALA A 151 -10.28 -2.77 -6.74
N GLY A 152 -9.18 -3.22 -7.37
CA GLY A 152 -8.67 -2.59 -8.59
C GLY A 152 -9.57 -2.86 -9.80
N GLU A 153 -9.41 -2.07 -10.85
CA GLU A 153 -10.28 -2.12 -12.04
C GLU A 153 -9.95 -3.25 -13.03
N ARG A 154 -8.97 -4.10 -12.69
CA ARG A 154 -8.64 -5.34 -13.37
C ARG A 154 -8.23 -5.18 -14.85
N GLY A 155 -7.75 -3.99 -15.26
CA GLY A 155 -7.44 -3.65 -16.66
C GLY A 155 -8.65 -3.25 -17.49
N MET A 156 -9.86 -3.22 -16.91
CA MET A 156 -11.12 -2.95 -17.60
C MET A 156 -11.47 -1.45 -17.64
N ASN A 157 -10.55 -0.59 -17.23
CA ASN A 157 -10.64 0.86 -17.39
C ASN A 157 -11.95 1.49 -16.85
N MET A 158 -12.97 1.64 -17.69
CA MET A 158 -14.23 2.32 -17.38
C MET A 158 -15.13 1.56 -16.40
N ILE A 159 -14.84 0.30 -16.09
CA ILE A 159 -15.57 -0.45 -15.06
C ILE A 159 -15.52 0.29 -13.71
N ALA A 160 -14.45 1.05 -13.47
CA ALA A 160 -14.29 1.88 -12.27
C ALA A 160 -15.34 3.00 -12.13
N GLN A 161 -16.13 3.28 -13.18
CA GLN A 161 -17.23 4.24 -13.16
C GLN A 161 -18.61 3.59 -13.01
N ASP A 162 -18.66 2.25 -12.96
CA ASP A 162 -19.89 1.50 -12.83
C ASP A 162 -20.10 1.02 -11.37
N PRO A 163 -20.94 1.67 -10.57
CA PRO A 163 -21.17 1.29 -9.19
C PRO A 163 -22.02 0.01 -9.02
N THR A 164 -22.47 -0.61 -10.10
CA THR A 164 -23.14 -1.92 -10.10
C THR A 164 -22.15 -3.09 -10.16
N GLN A 165 -20.86 -2.79 -10.16
CA GLN A 165 -19.74 -3.74 -10.18
C GLN A 165 -18.69 -3.32 -9.16
N HIS A 166 -17.98 -4.28 -8.53
CA HIS A 166 -16.98 -3.97 -7.50
C HIS A 166 -15.63 -3.50 -8.04
N PRO A 167 -15.12 -3.97 -9.21
CA PRO A 167 -13.80 -3.55 -9.69
C PRO A 167 -13.70 -2.02 -9.89
N GLY A 168 -12.60 -1.43 -9.43
CA GLY A 168 -12.39 0.01 -9.47
C GLY A 168 -13.01 0.79 -8.31
N SER A 169 -13.21 0.13 -7.15
CA SER A 169 -13.85 0.73 -5.99
C SER A 169 -13.09 0.48 -4.67
N ILE A 170 -13.50 1.24 -3.66
CA ILE A 170 -13.19 0.96 -2.26
C ILE A 170 -14.43 0.31 -1.64
N ILE A 171 -14.23 -0.83 -1.03
CA ILE A 171 -15.23 -1.64 -0.34
C ILE A 171 -15.21 -1.29 1.14
N ARG A 172 -16.39 -1.23 1.78
CA ARG A 172 -16.55 -1.17 3.24
C ARG A 172 -17.56 -2.21 3.70
N ILE A 173 -17.10 -3.12 4.55
CA ILE A 173 -17.92 -4.16 5.20
C ILE A 173 -17.63 -4.15 6.71
N ASN A 174 -18.49 -4.80 7.49
CA ASN A 174 -18.18 -5.11 8.88
C ASN A 174 -17.09 -6.21 8.96
N LEU A 175 -16.43 -6.34 10.10
CA LEU A 175 -15.37 -7.35 10.32
C LEU A 175 -15.86 -8.80 10.22
N ASP A 176 -17.15 -9.04 10.16
CA ASP A 176 -17.78 -10.35 9.92
C ASP A 176 -18.25 -10.56 8.48
N GLY A 177 -18.13 -9.54 7.62
CA GLY A 177 -18.57 -9.54 6.22
C GLY A 177 -19.98 -8.97 6.01
N SER A 178 -20.75 -8.70 7.05
CA SER A 178 -22.05 -8.05 6.91
C SER A 178 -21.90 -6.59 6.42
N ILE A 179 -22.97 -6.07 5.83
CA ILE A 179 -22.96 -4.78 5.14
C ILE A 179 -23.41 -3.66 6.08
N PRO A 180 -22.59 -2.58 6.24
CA PRO A 180 -22.98 -1.41 7.01
C PRO A 180 -24.18 -0.70 6.40
N LYS A 181 -25.22 -0.42 7.20
CA LYS A 181 -26.45 0.24 6.75
C LYS A 181 -26.29 1.73 6.37
N ASP A 182 -25.13 2.30 6.68
CA ASP A 182 -24.74 3.66 6.31
C ASP A 182 -23.74 3.69 5.12
N ASN A 183 -23.67 2.63 4.31
CA ASN A 183 -22.98 2.66 3.02
C ASN A 183 -23.77 3.49 2.00
N PRO A 184 -23.13 4.03 0.95
CA PRO A 184 -23.75 4.96 -0.02
C PRO A 184 -25.06 4.47 -0.63
N ARG A 185 -25.23 3.16 -0.87
CA ARG A 185 -26.47 2.57 -1.37
C ARG A 185 -27.68 2.96 -0.51
N PHE A 186 -27.52 2.91 0.80
CA PHE A 186 -28.61 3.16 1.76
C PHE A 186 -28.81 4.65 2.02
N GLU A 187 -27.85 5.49 1.61
CA GLU A 187 -27.85 6.92 1.79
C GLU A 187 -27.94 7.69 0.46
N GLY A 188 -28.94 7.37 -0.37
CA GLY A 188 -29.25 8.13 -1.59
C GLY A 188 -28.59 7.68 -2.88
N LYS A 189 -27.87 6.54 -2.87
CA LYS A 189 -27.27 5.93 -4.07
C LYS A 189 -27.78 4.51 -4.32
N PRO A 190 -29.09 4.29 -4.58
CA PRO A 190 -29.71 2.96 -4.58
C PRO A 190 -29.21 2.01 -5.68
N LYS A 191 -28.54 2.53 -6.71
CA LYS A 191 -27.95 1.72 -7.79
C LYS A 191 -26.59 1.13 -7.43
N TRP A 192 -25.93 1.60 -6.35
CA TRP A 192 -24.63 1.10 -5.95
C TRP A 192 -24.75 -0.30 -5.34
N LEU A 193 -23.75 -1.15 -5.55
CA LEU A 193 -23.63 -2.37 -4.76
C LEU A 193 -23.46 -2.02 -3.29
N PRO A 194 -24.07 -2.80 -2.37
CA PRO A 194 -24.15 -2.41 -0.97
C PRO A 194 -22.82 -2.34 -0.24
N GLU A 195 -21.79 -3.02 -0.73
CA GLU A 195 -20.44 -3.03 -0.17
C GLU A 195 -19.59 -1.84 -0.59
N ILE A 196 -19.97 -1.17 -1.70
CA ILE A 196 -19.18 -0.07 -2.27
C ILE A 196 -19.25 1.17 -1.39
N TYR A 197 -18.08 1.66 -1.01
CA TYR A 197 -17.90 2.90 -0.27
C TYR A 197 -17.56 4.09 -1.17
N GLN A 198 -16.72 3.86 -2.20
CA GLN A 198 -16.22 4.85 -3.15
C GLN A 198 -15.87 4.18 -4.47
N ILE A 199 -16.02 4.91 -5.60
CA ILE A 199 -15.68 4.42 -6.95
C ILE A 199 -14.56 5.25 -7.60
N GLY A 200 -14.16 4.87 -8.80
CA GLY A 200 -13.26 5.65 -9.65
C GLY A 200 -11.78 5.49 -9.35
N VAL A 201 -11.38 4.36 -8.78
CA VAL A 201 -9.96 4.04 -8.55
C VAL A 201 -9.45 3.06 -9.61
N ARG A 202 -8.15 3.14 -9.90
CA ARG A 202 -7.51 2.21 -10.86
C ARG A 202 -6.95 0.97 -10.17
N ASN A 203 -5.92 1.16 -9.37
CA ASN A 203 -5.22 0.08 -8.69
C ASN A 203 -4.62 0.61 -7.39
N PRO A 204 -5.42 0.79 -6.32
CA PRO A 204 -4.91 1.24 -5.04
C PRO A 204 -3.97 0.19 -4.44
N GLN A 205 -2.74 0.60 -4.14
CA GLN A 205 -1.68 -0.26 -3.61
C GLN A 205 -1.28 0.11 -2.17
N GLY A 206 -1.95 1.09 -1.57
CA GLY A 206 -1.87 1.45 -0.17
C GLY A 206 -3.23 1.84 0.36
N LEU A 207 -3.55 1.40 1.58
CA LEU A 207 -4.76 1.76 2.32
C LEU A 207 -4.43 1.74 3.82
N THR A 208 -4.78 2.80 4.54
CA THR A 208 -4.48 2.91 5.97
C THR A 208 -5.52 3.73 6.71
N PHE A 209 -5.70 3.44 7.98
CA PHE A 209 -6.50 4.23 8.91
C PHE A 209 -5.60 5.18 9.69
N SER A 210 -5.99 6.44 9.78
CA SER A 210 -5.35 7.45 10.60
C SER A 210 -6.11 7.62 11.93
N GLU A 211 -5.44 7.33 13.03
CA GLU A 211 -6.00 7.57 14.37
C GLU A 211 -6.03 9.07 14.73
N PHE A 212 -5.20 9.90 14.07
CA PHE A 212 -5.06 11.32 14.36
C PHE A 212 -6.26 12.15 13.91
N ASP A 213 -6.88 11.78 12.78
CA ASP A 213 -8.03 12.51 12.22
C ASP A 213 -9.22 11.61 11.87
N GLY A 214 -9.10 10.31 12.14
CA GLY A 214 -10.15 9.32 11.93
C GLY A 214 -10.47 9.00 10.47
N LYS A 215 -9.57 9.30 9.53
CA LYS A 215 -9.76 9.09 8.10
C LYS A 215 -9.13 7.80 7.58
N ILE A 216 -9.62 7.34 6.43
CA ILE A 216 -8.96 6.30 5.64
C ILE A 216 -8.24 6.98 4.49
N TYR A 217 -6.95 6.71 4.35
CA TYR A 217 -6.12 7.20 3.25
C TYR A 217 -5.73 6.06 2.32
N MET A 218 -5.49 6.41 1.05
CA MET A 218 -5.06 5.46 0.03
C MET A 218 -4.04 6.06 -0.93
N SER A 219 -3.16 5.20 -1.46
CA SER A 219 -2.34 5.47 -2.64
C SER A 219 -2.86 4.67 -3.82
N ASN A 220 -2.83 5.25 -5.01
CA ASN A 220 -3.35 4.61 -6.21
C ASN A 220 -2.38 4.75 -7.39
N HIS A 221 -2.15 3.66 -8.11
CA HIS A 221 -1.37 3.68 -9.34
C HIS A 221 -2.15 4.33 -10.49
N GLY A 222 -1.56 5.35 -11.09
CA GLY A 222 -1.91 5.79 -12.43
C GLY A 222 -1.43 4.82 -13.50
N ALA A 223 -1.38 5.27 -14.76
CA ALA A 223 -0.76 4.50 -15.84
C ALA A 223 0.72 4.92 -16.01
N ARG A 224 1.06 5.67 -17.06
CA ARG A 224 2.39 6.26 -17.21
C ARG A 224 2.42 7.64 -16.55
N GLY A 225 2.47 7.70 -15.22
CA GLY A 225 2.25 8.90 -14.40
C GLY A 225 0.81 8.98 -13.88
N GLY A 226 0.57 9.95 -12.98
CA GLY A 226 -0.72 10.16 -12.37
C GLY A 226 -1.03 9.19 -11.23
N ASP A 227 0.01 8.62 -10.58
CA ASP A 227 -0.13 8.04 -9.26
C ASP A 227 -0.57 9.13 -8.30
N TRP A 228 -1.38 8.80 -7.31
CA TRP A 228 -1.86 9.80 -6.36
C TRP A 228 -2.10 9.22 -4.97
N PHE A 229 -2.12 10.11 -3.99
CA PHE A 229 -2.51 9.88 -2.60
C PHE A 229 -3.74 10.72 -2.26
N GLY A 230 -4.69 10.15 -1.54
CA GLY A 230 -5.93 10.82 -1.16
C GLY A 230 -6.72 10.08 -0.09
N GLU A 231 -7.81 10.71 0.36
CA GLU A 231 -8.73 10.18 1.35
C GLU A 231 -9.81 9.31 0.69
N ALA A 232 -10.12 8.14 1.27
CA ALA A 232 -11.30 7.39 0.88
C ALA A 232 -12.55 8.07 1.46
N LYS A 233 -13.44 8.58 0.59
CA LYS A 233 -14.62 9.35 0.94
C LYS A 233 -15.90 8.65 0.52
N LYS A 234 -16.86 8.59 1.45
CA LYS A 234 -18.13 7.92 1.26
C LYS A 234 -18.93 8.52 0.10
N GLY A 235 -19.31 7.67 -0.86
CA GLY A 235 -20.12 8.05 -2.01
C GLY A 235 -19.43 8.90 -3.08
N GLU A 236 -18.13 9.08 -2.99
CA GLU A 236 -17.29 9.90 -3.88
C GLU A 236 -16.73 9.10 -5.07
N ASN A 237 -16.11 9.82 -6.04
CA ASN A 237 -15.57 9.26 -7.26
C ASN A 237 -14.24 9.94 -7.63
N TYR A 238 -13.14 9.18 -7.70
CA TYR A 238 -11.82 9.68 -8.12
C TYR A 238 -11.63 9.75 -9.65
N GLY A 239 -12.61 9.30 -10.42
CA GLY A 239 -12.71 9.57 -11.85
C GLY A 239 -11.88 8.71 -12.77
N TRP A 240 -11.30 7.60 -12.35
CA TRP A 240 -10.63 6.68 -13.25
C TRP A 240 -11.67 6.01 -14.20
N LYS A 241 -11.53 5.97 -15.55
CA LYS A 241 -10.43 6.48 -16.42
C LYS A 241 -10.85 7.78 -17.14
N ILE A 242 -11.68 8.61 -16.53
CA ILE A 242 -12.05 9.93 -17.06
C ILE A 242 -10.94 10.94 -16.77
N LEU A 243 -10.32 10.82 -15.58
CA LEU A 243 -9.21 11.67 -15.13
C LEU A 243 -7.88 10.92 -15.24
N GLY A 244 -6.83 11.60 -15.66
CA GLY A 244 -5.48 11.06 -15.78
C GLY A 244 -4.50 11.53 -14.72
N TRP A 245 -4.87 12.51 -13.89
CA TRP A 245 -3.98 13.14 -12.88
C TRP A 245 -2.64 13.61 -13.47
N GLY A 246 -2.66 14.04 -14.73
CA GLY A 246 -1.46 14.44 -15.50
C GLY A 246 -0.71 13.26 -16.15
N GLY A 247 -1.12 12.02 -15.91
CA GLY A 247 -0.53 10.86 -16.55
C GLY A 247 -1.07 10.59 -17.96
N THR A 248 -0.38 9.69 -18.65
CA THR A 248 -0.73 9.24 -20.00
C THR A 248 -0.95 7.72 -20.01
N ASN A 249 -1.58 7.21 -21.05
CA ASN A 249 -1.55 5.80 -21.38
C ASN A 249 -0.11 5.32 -21.65
N TYR A 250 0.15 4.02 -21.62
CA TYR A 250 1.47 3.48 -21.97
C TYR A 250 1.87 3.77 -23.42
N SER A 251 0.90 4.00 -24.31
CA SER A 251 1.12 4.50 -25.68
C SER A 251 1.58 5.97 -25.76
N GLY A 252 1.56 6.71 -24.65
CA GLY A 252 1.86 8.15 -24.61
C GLY A 252 0.66 9.06 -24.83
N THR A 253 -0.52 8.53 -25.22
CA THR A 253 -1.73 9.33 -25.38
C THR A 253 -2.30 9.81 -24.05
N LYS A 254 -2.92 10.98 -24.01
CA LYS A 254 -3.56 11.52 -22.80
C LYS A 254 -4.72 10.61 -22.35
N ILE A 255 -4.88 10.46 -21.03
CA ILE A 255 -6.03 9.75 -20.45
C ILE A 255 -7.23 10.67 -20.31
N GLY A 256 -7.01 11.95 -20.04
CA GLY A 256 -8.04 12.95 -19.81
C GLY A 256 -7.45 14.15 -19.08
N PRO A 257 -8.28 15.03 -18.53
CA PRO A 257 -7.79 16.17 -17.76
C PRO A 257 -7.10 15.68 -16.47
N LYS A 258 -6.26 16.53 -15.91
CA LYS A 258 -5.62 16.31 -14.62
C LYS A 258 -6.68 16.16 -13.50
N TRP A 259 -7.64 17.05 -13.48
CA TRP A 259 -8.80 17.04 -12.60
C TRP A 259 -9.92 17.90 -13.22
N LYS A 260 -11.17 17.69 -12.80
CA LYS A 260 -12.32 18.55 -13.11
C LYS A 260 -13.36 18.51 -11.99
N PRO A 261 -14.24 19.52 -11.85
CA PRO A 261 -15.35 19.51 -10.92
C PRO A 261 -16.24 18.27 -11.07
N GLY A 262 -16.85 17.83 -9.95
CA GLY A 262 -17.69 16.63 -9.89
C GLY A 262 -16.92 15.34 -9.55
N PHE A 263 -15.60 15.42 -9.37
CA PHE A 263 -14.75 14.31 -8.93
C PHE A 263 -13.95 14.67 -7.67
N THR A 264 -13.63 13.67 -6.88
CA THR A 264 -12.79 13.82 -5.69
C THR A 264 -11.40 14.28 -6.09
N LYS A 265 -10.84 15.25 -5.37
CA LYS A 265 -9.49 15.77 -5.62
C LYS A 265 -8.47 14.99 -4.79
N ALA A 266 -7.40 14.51 -5.43
CA ALA A 266 -6.26 13.93 -4.73
C ALA A 266 -5.54 14.98 -3.88
N ILE A 267 -4.95 14.54 -2.78
CA ILE A 267 -4.13 15.38 -1.89
C ILE A 267 -2.76 15.62 -2.51
N GLN A 268 -2.15 14.56 -3.05
CA GLN A 268 -0.86 14.60 -3.77
C GLN A 268 -0.94 13.69 -5.00
N TYR A 269 -0.17 14.00 -6.05
CA TYR A 269 -0.05 13.14 -7.24
C TYR A 269 1.35 13.27 -7.83
N TRP A 270 1.79 12.22 -8.55
CA TRP A 270 3.14 12.13 -9.11
C TRP A 270 3.12 11.92 -10.63
N VAL A 271 3.88 12.77 -11.32
CA VAL A 271 4.20 12.64 -12.75
C VAL A 271 5.68 12.98 -12.92
N PRO A 272 6.51 12.01 -13.33
CA PRO A 272 6.18 10.64 -13.72
C PRO A 272 5.70 9.76 -12.56
N SER A 273 5.15 8.57 -12.87
CA SER A 273 4.74 7.57 -11.86
C SER A 273 5.93 7.11 -11.02
N ILE A 274 5.75 7.09 -9.71
CA ILE A 274 6.67 6.49 -8.74
C ILE A 274 6.31 5.03 -8.45
N ALA A 275 5.16 4.54 -8.90
CA ALA A 275 4.48 3.32 -8.50
C ALA A 275 4.28 3.27 -6.98
N ALA A 276 3.52 4.26 -6.46
CA ALA A 276 3.21 4.38 -5.03
C ALA A 276 2.57 3.09 -4.51
N SER A 277 3.18 2.47 -3.50
CA SER A 277 2.76 1.19 -2.93
C SER A 277 2.09 1.36 -1.56
N ALA A 278 2.53 0.65 -0.54
CA ALA A 278 1.94 0.74 0.79
C ALA A 278 2.09 2.13 1.40
N ILE A 279 1.17 2.45 2.30
CA ILE A 279 1.15 3.70 3.05
C ILE A 279 0.84 3.42 4.52
N THR A 280 1.34 4.27 5.39
CA THR A 280 0.93 4.33 6.79
C THR A 280 0.90 5.79 7.27
N ILE A 281 0.03 6.10 8.23
CA ILE A 281 0.16 7.34 9.00
C ILE A 281 1.02 7.00 10.20
N TYR A 282 2.21 7.58 10.25
CA TYR A 282 3.18 7.21 11.25
C TYR A 282 2.69 7.53 12.66
N LYS A 283 2.89 6.57 13.57
CA LYS A 283 2.69 6.71 15.01
C LYS A 283 3.72 5.86 15.72
N GLY A 284 4.68 6.48 16.37
CA GLY A 284 5.78 5.76 17.01
C GLY A 284 6.71 6.66 17.80
N LYS A 285 7.66 6.05 18.52
CA LYS A 285 8.66 6.73 19.34
C LYS A 285 9.98 6.96 18.60
N GLU A 286 10.31 6.10 17.64
CA GLU A 286 11.59 6.15 16.92
C GLU A 286 11.75 7.45 16.13
N PHE A 287 10.66 7.90 15.46
CA PHE A 287 10.63 9.12 14.67
C PHE A 287 9.48 10.03 15.16
N GLU A 288 9.54 10.52 16.40
CA GLU A 288 8.44 11.27 17.03
C GLU A 288 7.96 12.45 16.18
N GLU A 289 8.88 13.09 15.47
CA GLU A 289 8.63 14.21 14.56
C GLU A 289 7.82 13.84 13.31
N TRP A 290 7.61 12.53 13.06
CA TRP A 290 6.78 12.04 11.95
C TRP A 290 5.36 11.69 12.37
N ASN A 291 5.05 11.74 13.67
CA ASN A 291 3.72 11.38 14.15
C ASN A 291 2.63 12.19 13.46
N GLY A 292 1.62 11.49 12.93
CA GLY A 292 0.51 12.07 12.17
C GLY A 292 0.77 12.34 10.69
N HIS A 293 2.01 12.17 10.21
CA HIS A 293 2.35 12.34 8.80
C HIS A 293 2.22 11.04 8.01
N ALA A 294 1.92 11.15 6.72
CA ALA A 294 1.80 9.99 5.85
C ALA A 294 3.18 9.55 5.32
N LEU A 295 3.50 8.28 5.51
CA LEU A 295 4.65 7.63 4.89
C LEU A 295 4.17 6.83 3.67
N ILE A 296 4.79 7.06 2.51
CA ILE A 296 4.42 6.44 1.24
C ILE A 296 5.64 5.74 0.66
N THR A 297 5.50 4.46 0.42
CA THR A 297 6.54 3.65 -0.23
C THR A 297 6.33 3.61 -1.74
N SER A 298 7.36 3.23 -2.47
CA SER A 298 7.27 3.11 -3.93
C SER A 298 8.03 1.93 -4.50
N LEU A 299 7.48 1.34 -5.57
CA LEU A 299 8.07 0.20 -6.25
C LEU A 299 9.06 0.63 -7.33
N LYS A 300 8.70 1.65 -8.12
CA LYS A 300 9.52 2.10 -9.26
C LYS A 300 10.60 3.06 -8.82
N ASP A 301 10.24 4.03 -8.00
CA ASP A 301 11.14 5.07 -7.49
C ASP A 301 11.99 4.54 -6.32
N LYS A 302 11.64 3.38 -5.74
CA LYS A 302 12.34 2.68 -4.64
C LYS A 302 12.61 3.62 -3.45
N SER A 303 11.61 4.42 -3.09
CA SER A 303 11.75 5.47 -2.08
C SER A 303 10.74 5.32 -0.95
N LEU A 304 11.10 5.86 0.21
CA LEU A 304 10.17 6.25 1.26
C LEU A 304 9.99 7.76 1.19
N ARG A 305 8.74 8.19 1.12
CA ARG A 305 8.34 9.60 1.09
C ARG A 305 7.47 9.92 2.29
N LYS A 306 7.69 11.09 2.89
CA LYS A 306 6.85 11.62 3.94
C LYS A 306 6.04 12.80 3.40
N LEU A 307 4.72 12.72 3.50
CA LEU A 307 3.82 13.85 3.25
C LEU A 307 3.50 14.50 4.59
N ILE A 308 3.89 15.76 4.71
CA ILE A 308 3.75 16.53 5.94
C ILE A 308 2.38 17.20 5.93
N PHE A 309 1.49 16.74 6.81
CA PHE A 309 0.24 17.41 7.07
C PHE A 309 0.49 18.63 7.96
N SER A 310 0.20 19.79 7.42
CA SER A 310 0.33 21.07 8.10
C SER A 310 -1.01 21.81 8.06
N ASN A 311 -1.12 22.90 8.81
CA ASN A 311 -2.30 23.77 8.79
C ASN A 311 -2.39 24.62 7.49
N THR A 312 -1.45 24.44 6.55
CA THR A 312 -1.48 25.07 5.24
C THR A 312 -2.18 24.19 4.21
N PRO A 313 -2.83 24.75 3.17
CA PRO A 313 -3.48 23.97 2.12
C PRO A 313 -2.51 23.13 1.28
N GLU A 314 -1.23 23.45 1.29
CA GLU A 314 -0.20 22.78 0.50
C GLU A 314 0.47 21.67 1.31
N ILE A 315 0.48 20.47 0.76
CA ILE A 315 1.21 19.33 1.30
C ILE A 315 2.70 19.49 0.93
N GLN A 316 3.56 19.46 1.93
CA GLN A 316 5.00 19.36 1.74
C GLN A 316 5.39 17.88 1.63
N GLU A 317 6.30 17.57 0.72
CA GLU A 317 6.82 16.23 0.50
C GLU A 317 8.33 16.20 0.76
N GLU A 318 8.76 15.22 1.54
CA GLU A 318 10.17 14.93 1.81
C GLU A 318 10.48 13.50 1.35
N ILE A 319 11.55 13.32 0.58
CA ILE A 319 12.10 11.99 0.29
C ILE A 319 13.03 11.62 1.44
N ILE A 320 12.62 10.62 2.23
CA ILE A 320 13.38 10.17 3.40
C ILE A 320 14.62 9.39 2.96
N PHE A 321 14.42 8.43 2.04
CA PHE A 321 15.50 7.71 1.37
C PHE A 321 15.05 7.23 -0.02
N LYS A 322 16.03 6.87 -0.85
CA LYS A 322 15.81 6.35 -2.20
C LYS A 322 16.93 5.38 -2.59
N ASP A 323 16.56 4.27 -3.24
CA ASP A 323 17.44 3.21 -3.74
C ASP A 323 18.22 2.40 -2.68
N GLU A 324 17.94 2.57 -1.37
CA GLU A 324 18.67 1.89 -0.27
C GLU A 324 18.31 0.40 -0.15
N ILE A 325 17.02 0.07 -0.21
CA ILE A 325 16.52 -1.30 0.05
C ILE A 325 15.76 -1.90 -1.15
N GLY A 326 15.76 -1.22 -2.30
CA GLY A 326 15.11 -1.69 -3.52
C GLY A 326 13.62 -1.35 -3.61
N ARG A 327 12.84 -2.20 -4.28
CA ARG A 327 11.40 -2.01 -4.56
C ARG A 327 10.58 -2.28 -3.30
N ILE A 328 9.99 -1.27 -2.70
CA ILE A 328 9.29 -1.37 -1.43
C ILE A 328 7.82 -1.70 -1.68
N ARG A 329 7.38 -2.88 -1.22
CA ARG A 329 6.01 -3.37 -1.38
C ARG A 329 5.13 -3.02 -0.21
N ASP A 330 5.63 -3.17 1.02
CA ASP A 330 4.87 -2.99 2.24
C ASP A 330 5.65 -2.24 3.32
N ILE A 331 4.93 -1.65 4.26
CA ILE A 331 5.48 -0.89 5.39
C ILE A 331 4.69 -1.19 6.66
N GLN A 332 5.40 -1.49 7.74
CA GLN A 332 4.83 -1.69 9.06
C GLN A 332 5.59 -0.87 10.10
N VAL A 333 4.86 -0.24 11.00
CA VAL A 333 5.44 0.45 12.16
C VAL A 333 5.34 -0.47 13.36
N HIS A 334 6.46 -0.72 14.01
CA HIS A 334 6.48 -1.58 15.19
C HIS A 334 5.67 -0.95 16.35
N PRO A 335 4.75 -1.70 16.98
CA PRO A 335 3.74 -1.14 17.89
C PRO A 335 4.30 -0.56 19.20
N ILE A 336 5.54 -0.90 19.58
CA ILE A 336 6.13 -0.50 20.87
C ILE A 336 7.15 0.62 20.72
N ASP A 337 8.15 0.44 19.85
CA ASP A 337 9.26 1.39 19.69
C ASP A 337 9.10 2.31 18.49
N GLY A 338 8.26 1.96 17.53
CA GLY A 338 8.02 2.78 16.34
C GLY A 338 9.05 2.59 15.23
N LYS A 339 9.95 1.63 15.33
CA LYS A 339 10.85 1.26 14.24
C LYS A 339 10.06 0.80 13.03
N ILE A 340 10.62 0.96 11.84
CA ILE A 340 9.89 0.71 10.61
C ILE A 340 10.41 -0.55 9.93
N TYR A 341 9.49 -1.42 9.54
CA TYR A 341 9.78 -2.64 8.80
C TYR A 341 9.23 -2.54 7.39
N PHE A 342 10.00 -3.00 6.41
CA PHE A 342 9.62 -2.99 4.99
C PHE A 342 9.70 -4.39 4.39
N LEU A 343 8.73 -4.71 3.55
CA LEU A 343 8.90 -5.76 2.55
C LEU A 343 9.43 -5.09 1.28
N ALA A 344 10.70 -5.35 0.95
CA ALA A 344 11.37 -4.72 -0.19
C ALA A 344 12.22 -5.72 -0.96
N GLY A 345 11.96 -5.83 -2.29
CA GLY A 345 12.45 -6.97 -3.05
C GLY A 345 11.90 -8.27 -2.46
N ASP A 346 12.78 -9.20 -2.19
CA ASP A 346 12.48 -10.48 -1.53
C ASP A 346 12.87 -10.49 -0.04
N ASP A 347 13.08 -9.32 0.56
CA ASP A 347 13.60 -9.23 1.91
C ASP A 347 12.64 -8.50 2.86
N LEU A 348 12.71 -8.87 4.15
CA LEU A 348 12.20 -8.08 5.27
C LEU A 348 13.34 -7.22 5.80
N TRP A 349 13.15 -5.90 5.82
CA TRP A 349 14.11 -4.91 6.28
C TRP A 349 13.62 -4.19 7.53
N LEU A 350 14.54 -3.84 8.43
CA LEU A 350 14.34 -2.92 9.54
C LEU A 350 15.02 -1.58 9.20
N MET A 351 14.35 -0.48 9.54
CA MET A 351 14.91 0.88 9.54
C MET A 351 14.77 1.49 10.93
N GLU A 352 15.85 2.09 11.41
CA GLU A 352 15.94 2.84 12.67
C GLU A 352 16.83 4.06 12.53
N LYS A 353 16.86 4.98 13.52
CA LYS A 353 17.82 6.08 13.57
C LYS A 353 19.23 5.52 13.70
N SER A 354 20.17 6.09 12.97
CA SER A 354 21.58 5.80 13.19
C SER A 354 22.00 6.30 14.57
N SER A 355 22.75 5.50 15.32
CA SER A 355 23.27 5.81 16.64
C SER A 355 24.40 6.84 16.60
#